data_c080526fbc67de53fbba65e86f758baa
#
_entry.id   c080526fbc67de53fbba65e86f758baa
#
_cell.length_a   1.000
_cell.length_b   1.000
_cell.length_c   1.000
_cell.angle_alpha   90.00
_cell.angle_beta   90.00
_cell.angle_gamma   90.00
#
_symmetry.space_group_name_H-M   'P 1'
#
loop_
_entity.id
_entity.type
_entity.pdbx_description
1 polymer ?
#
loop_
_entity_poly.entity_id
_entity_poly.type
_entity_poly.pdbx_seq_one_letter_code
_entity_poly.pdbx_strand_id
1 'polypeptide(L)'
;PIQQRKEGVLEKADELFAALKAAGIRVKVDDTDRSPGFKFAEQEMRGIPVRIECGPKDIENGQAVICRRDTREKYVVTFEELTAKVQEVLDTMQKDMLERARAHREAHTYVATDYEEFKDIINNKPGFVKAMWCGDRACEDKIKEDVQATSRCMPFEQEHLSDVCVC
;
A
#
# COMPACT_ATOMS: atom_id res chain seq x y z
N PRO A 1 -20.05 -2.83 -13.28
CA PRO A 1 -21.49 -2.61 -13.12
C PRO A 1 -22.10 -3.53 -12.07
N ILE A 2 -23.09 -3.02 -11.33
CA ILE A 2 -23.91 -3.75 -10.36
C ILE A 2 -25.31 -3.95 -10.97
N GLN A 3 -25.85 -5.17 -10.90
CA GLN A 3 -27.11 -5.51 -11.58
C GLN A 3 -27.10 -5.20 -13.10
N GLN A 4 -26.06 -5.60 -13.78
CA GLN A 4 -25.77 -5.28 -15.18
C GLN A 4 -26.86 -5.67 -16.18
N ARG A 5 -27.80 -6.59 -15.79
CA ARG A 5 -28.94 -6.97 -16.63
C ARG A 5 -30.09 -5.94 -16.61
N LYS A 6 -30.00 -4.93 -15.75
CA LYS A 6 -30.95 -3.82 -15.75
C LYS A 6 -30.62 -2.86 -16.90
N GLU A 7 -31.67 -2.32 -17.50
CA GLU A 7 -31.59 -1.37 -18.60
C GLU A 7 -30.69 -0.18 -18.25
N GLY A 8 -29.87 0.26 -19.18
CA GLY A 8 -28.98 1.41 -19.05
C GLY A 8 -27.70 1.19 -18.23
N VAL A 9 -27.54 0.05 -17.55
CA VAL A 9 -26.38 -0.17 -16.66
C VAL A 9 -25.10 -0.47 -17.44
N LEU A 10 -25.17 -1.29 -18.46
CA LEU A 10 -24.00 -1.58 -19.30
C LEU A 10 -23.62 -0.39 -20.17
N GLU A 11 -24.60 0.28 -20.73
CA GLU A 11 -24.41 1.49 -21.55
C GLU A 11 -23.69 2.58 -20.72
N LYS A 12 -24.12 2.79 -19.48
CA LYS A 12 -23.44 3.75 -18.56
C LYS A 12 -22.04 3.27 -18.21
N ALA A 13 -21.83 1.99 -17.95
CA ALA A 13 -20.50 1.44 -17.68
C ALA A 13 -19.55 1.66 -18.86
N ASP A 14 -20.01 1.49 -20.11
CA ASP A 14 -19.21 1.73 -21.32
C ASP A 14 -18.90 3.22 -21.52
N GLU A 15 -19.84 4.10 -21.23
CA GLU A 15 -19.63 5.56 -21.23
C GLU A 15 -18.54 5.95 -20.24
N LEU A 16 -18.64 5.48 -18.98
CA LEU A 16 -17.64 5.76 -17.95
C LEU A 16 -16.28 5.14 -18.29
N PHE A 17 -16.26 3.94 -18.88
CA PHE A 17 -15.04 3.32 -19.38
C PHE A 17 -14.36 4.18 -20.44
N ALA A 18 -15.13 4.69 -21.42
CA ALA A 18 -14.58 5.54 -22.47
C ALA A 18 -14.00 6.84 -21.91
N ALA A 19 -14.68 7.48 -20.97
CA ALA A 19 -14.22 8.71 -20.32
C ALA A 19 -12.91 8.49 -19.53
N LEU A 20 -12.84 7.46 -18.73
CA LEU A 20 -11.64 7.11 -17.95
C LEU A 20 -10.46 6.74 -18.85
N LYS A 21 -10.71 5.99 -19.92
CA LYS A 21 -9.68 5.62 -20.90
C LYS A 21 -9.15 6.84 -21.66
N ALA A 22 -10.03 7.78 -22.05
CA ALA A 22 -9.64 9.03 -22.69
C ALA A 22 -8.76 9.91 -21.79
N ALA A 23 -8.95 9.85 -20.48
CA ALA A 23 -8.10 10.50 -19.48
C ALA A 23 -6.78 9.76 -19.19
N GLY A 24 -6.46 8.69 -19.92
CA GLY A 24 -5.22 7.93 -19.75
C GLY A 24 -5.23 6.93 -18.59
N ILE A 25 -6.37 6.70 -17.94
CA ILE A 25 -6.51 5.74 -16.85
C ILE A 25 -6.64 4.34 -17.43
N ARG A 26 -5.85 3.38 -16.93
CA ARG A 26 -5.98 1.97 -17.29
C ARG A 26 -7.21 1.38 -16.60
N VAL A 27 -8.24 1.15 -17.34
CA VAL A 27 -9.55 0.71 -16.85
C VAL A 27 -10.01 -0.57 -17.53
N LYS A 28 -10.78 -1.38 -16.83
CA LYS A 28 -11.45 -2.57 -17.34
C LYS A 28 -12.86 -2.63 -16.77
N VAL A 29 -13.82 -2.98 -17.62
CA VAL A 29 -15.19 -3.30 -17.18
C VAL A 29 -15.25 -4.78 -16.83
N ASP A 30 -15.86 -5.09 -15.68
CA ASP A 30 -16.22 -6.46 -15.30
C ASP A 30 -17.72 -6.67 -15.53
N ASP A 31 -18.07 -7.12 -16.73
CA ASP A 31 -19.41 -7.37 -17.21
C ASP A 31 -19.86 -8.84 -17.03
N THR A 32 -19.10 -9.63 -16.27
CA THR A 32 -19.42 -11.03 -15.99
C THR A 32 -20.72 -11.17 -15.18
N ASP A 33 -21.43 -12.28 -15.36
CA ASP A 33 -22.69 -12.59 -14.64
C ASP A 33 -22.50 -13.03 -13.17
N ARG A 34 -21.30 -12.79 -12.61
CA ARG A 34 -21.01 -13.12 -11.21
C ARG A 34 -21.63 -12.13 -10.24
N SER A 35 -21.84 -12.56 -9.00
CA SER A 35 -22.35 -11.66 -7.95
C SER A 35 -21.38 -10.51 -7.71
N PRO A 36 -21.85 -9.33 -7.28
CA PRO A 36 -21.00 -8.19 -6.97
C PRO A 36 -19.88 -8.52 -5.97
N GLY A 37 -20.21 -9.27 -4.90
CA GLY A 37 -19.22 -9.68 -3.90
C GLY A 37 -18.08 -10.53 -4.48
N PHE A 38 -18.42 -11.45 -5.39
CA PHE A 38 -17.41 -12.26 -6.09
C PHE A 38 -16.50 -11.39 -6.98
N LYS A 39 -17.09 -10.51 -7.81
CA LYS A 39 -16.33 -9.57 -8.65
C LYS A 39 -15.37 -8.74 -7.80
N PHE A 40 -15.85 -8.20 -6.67
CA PHE A 40 -15.04 -7.38 -5.77
C PHE A 40 -13.85 -8.15 -5.22
N ALA A 41 -14.09 -9.32 -4.65
CA ALA A 41 -13.03 -10.17 -4.09
C ALA A 41 -12.00 -10.58 -5.15
N GLU A 42 -12.44 -10.96 -6.35
CA GLU A 42 -11.53 -11.35 -7.44
C GLU A 42 -10.62 -10.19 -7.86
N GLN A 43 -11.17 -8.99 -8.05
CA GLN A 43 -10.36 -7.83 -8.47
C GLN A 43 -9.43 -7.35 -7.33
N GLU A 44 -9.86 -7.45 -6.10
CA GLU A 44 -9.00 -7.18 -4.93
C GLU A 44 -7.82 -8.15 -4.84
N MET A 45 -8.03 -9.43 -5.07
CA MET A 45 -6.95 -10.43 -5.13
C MET A 45 -5.97 -10.18 -6.29
N ARG A 46 -6.46 -9.66 -7.42
CA ARG A 46 -5.62 -9.27 -8.56
C ARG A 46 -4.84 -7.97 -8.31
N GLY A 47 -5.07 -7.29 -7.20
CA GLY A 47 -4.38 -6.06 -6.83
C GLY A 47 -4.92 -4.81 -7.51
N ILE A 48 -6.13 -4.82 -8.05
CA ILE A 48 -6.74 -3.62 -8.64
C ILE A 48 -6.91 -2.55 -7.55
N PRO A 49 -6.28 -1.37 -7.69
CA PRO A 49 -6.21 -0.39 -6.60
C PRO A 49 -7.54 0.32 -6.34
N VAL A 50 -8.32 0.58 -7.38
CA VAL A 50 -9.57 1.33 -7.30
C VAL A 50 -10.66 0.57 -8.01
N ARG A 51 -11.81 0.44 -7.37
CA ARG A 51 -13.04 -0.12 -7.92
C ARG A 51 -14.08 0.97 -8.05
N ILE A 52 -14.75 1.02 -9.21
CA ILE A 52 -15.90 1.89 -9.45
C ILE A 52 -17.15 1.02 -9.47
N GLU A 53 -18.10 1.35 -8.62
CA GLU A 53 -19.39 0.69 -8.51
C GLU A 53 -20.45 1.61 -9.13
N CYS A 54 -21.26 1.06 -10.05
CA CYS A 54 -22.36 1.78 -10.68
C CYS A 54 -23.50 0.80 -10.91
N GLY A 55 -24.65 1.10 -10.36
CA GLY A 55 -25.88 0.33 -10.48
C GLY A 55 -27.09 1.22 -10.82
N PRO A 56 -28.32 0.68 -10.93
CA PRO A 56 -29.49 1.46 -11.33
C PRO A 56 -29.75 2.69 -10.48
N LYS A 57 -29.62 2.57 -9.15
CA LYS A 57 -29.81 3.70 -8.22
C LYS A 57 -28.73 4.77 -8.37
N ASP A 58 -27.52 4.37 -8.70
CA ASP A 58 -26.42 5.31 -8.91
C ASP A 58 -26.68 6.10 -10.20
N ILE A 59 -27.19 5.43 -11.24
CA ILE A 59 -27.54 6.05 -12.51
C ILE A 59 -28.69 7.07 -12.33
N GLU A 60 -29.75 6.69 -11.60
CA GLU A 60 -30.86 7.59 -11.27
C GLU A 60 -30.39 8.85 -10.56
N ASN A 61 -29.39 8.73 -9.69
CA ASN A 61 -28.82 9.84 -8.92
C ASN A 61 -27.68 10.57 -9.64
N GLY A 62 -27.29 10.18 -10.86
CA GLY A 62 -26.20 10.81 -11.61
C GLY A 62 -24.82 10.61 -10.97
N GLN A 63 -24.59 9.51 -10.25
CA GLN A 63 -23.40 9.29 -9.42
C GLN A 63 -22.77 7.92 -9.64
N ALA A 64 -21.55 7.74 -9.13
CA ALA A 64 -20.87 6.46 -8.99
C ALA A 64 -20.18 6.38 -7.63
N VAL A 65 -19.85 5.17 -7.20
CA VAL A 65 -19.11 4.94 -5.96
C VAL A 65 -17.70 4.47 -6.30
N ILE A 66 -16.69 5.19 -5.82
CA ILE A 66 -15.28 4.82 -5.89
C ILE A 66 -14.92 4.11 -4.58
N CYS A 67 -14.30 2.94 -4.64
CA CYS A 67 -13.80 2.22 -3.48
C CYS A 67 -12.29 2.02 -3.57
N ARG A 68 -11.54 2.49 -2.58
CA ARG A 68 -10.10 2.23 -2.42
C ARG A 68 -9.86 0.82 -1.91
N ARG A 69 -8.91 0.10 -2.49
CA ARG A 69 -8.58 -1.26 -2.04
C ARG A 69 -7.83 -1.27 -0.70
N ASP A 70 -6.94 -0.31 -0.46
CA ASP A 70 -6.03 -0.31 0.69
C ASP A 70 -6.70 0.07 2.01
N THR A 71 -7.67 1.00 1.99
CA THR A 71 -8.40 1.47 3.18
C THR A 71 -9.85 1.01 3.24
N ARG A 72 -10.41 0.52 2.13
CA ARG A 72 -11.83 0.20 1.94
C ARG A 72 -12.74 1.44 1.98
N GLU A 73 -12.17 2.62 1.97
CA GLU A 73 -12.90 3.88 1.95
C GLU A 73 -13.67 4.05 0.65
N LYS A 74 -14.88 4.60 0.75
CA LYS A 74 -15.79 4.82 -0.37
C LYS A 74 -16.08 6.29 -0.55
N TYR A 75 -16.05 6.73 -1.80
CA TYR A 75 -16.40 8.09 -2.22
C TYR A 75 -17.57 8.02 -3.18
N VAL A 76 -18.64 8.76 -2.89
CA VAL A 76 -19.77 8.97 -3.80
C VAL A 76 -19.47 10.24 -4.58
N VAL A 77 -19.47 10.16 -5.89
CA VAL A 77 -19.11 11.27 -6.79
C VAL A 77 -20.08 11.35 -7.96
N THR A 78 -20.28 12.53 -8.52
CA THR A 78 -21.03 12.68 -9.77
C THR A 78 -20.27 12.06 -10.94
N PHE A 79 -20.95 11.73 -12.04
CA PHE A 79 -20.28 11.20 -13.23
C PHE A 79 -19.29 12.21 -13.82
N GLU A 80 -19.55 13.49 -13.70
CA GLU A 80 -18.69 14.57 -14.19
C GLU A 80 -17.38 14.65 -13.40
N GLU A 81 -17.43 14.45 -12.09
CA GLU A 81 -16.28 14.50 -11.20
C GLU A 81 -15.48 13.18 -11.16
N LEU A 82 -16.07 12.08 -11.64
CA LEU A 82 -15.55 10.72 -11.50
C LEU A 82 -14.09 10.60 -11.95
N THR A 83 -13.77 11.09 -13.14
CA THR A 83 -12.44 10.94 -13.73
C THR A 83 -11.38 11.68 -12.92
N ALA A 84 -11.65 12.92 -12.52
CA ALA A 84 -10.75 13.71 -11.70
C ALA A 84 -10.55 13.07 -10.32
N LYS A 85 -11.63 12.58 -9.71
CA LYS A 85 -11.57 11.93 -8.40
C LYS A 85 -10.84 10.59 -8.44
N VAL A 86 -10.98 9.81 -9.49
CA VAL A 86 -10.20 8.57 -9.65
C VAL A 86 -8.71 8.86 -9.71
N GLN A 87 -8.29 9.88 -10.48
CA GLN A 87 -6.89 10.28 -10.55
C GLN A 87 -6.36 10.73 -9.18
N GLU A 88 -7.09 11.61 -8.50
CA GLU A 88 -6.77 12.06 -7.15
C GLU A 88 -6.59 10.88 -6.18
N VAL A 89 -7.53 9.92 -6.20
CA VAL A 89 -7.50 8.75 -5.32
C VAL A 89 -6.27 7.88 -5.61
N LEU A 90 -5.91 7.67 -6.88
CA LEU A 90 -4.72 6.89 -7.26
C LEU A 90 -3.43 7.55 -6.76
N ASP A 91 -3.28 8.86 -6.94
CA ASP A 91 -2.10 9.62 -6.52
C ASP A 91 -1.99 9.67 -4.99
N THR A 92 -3.12 9.90 -4.30
CA THR A 92 -3.19 9.89 -2.84
C THR A 92 -2.87 8.52 -2.27
N MET A 93 -3.41 7.44 -2.85
CA MET A 93 -3.15 6.07 -2.43
C MET A 93 -1.66 5.74 -2.48
N GLN A 94 -0.97 6.08 -3.56
CA GLN A 94 0.47 5.86 -3.71
C GLN A 94 1.26 6.60 -2.62
N LYS A 95 0.93 7.85 -2.37
CA LYS A 95 1.55 8.68 -1.34
C LYS A 95 1.30 8.11 0.07
N ASP A 96 0.05 7.81 0.40
CA ASP A 96 -0.33 7.27 1.71
C ASP A 96 0.34 5.93 2.01
N MET A 97 0.45 5.05 1.01
CA MET A 97 1.16 3.77 1.16
C MET A 97 2.64 3.97 1.46
N LEU A 98 3.30 4.93 0.79
CA LEU A 98 4.70 5.26 1.03
C LEU A 98 4.90 5.84 2.43
N GLU A 99 4.05 6.79 2.83
CA GLU A 99 4.15 7.42 4.16
C GLU A 99 3.90 6.40 5.30
N ARG A 100 2.92 5.51 5.14
CA ARG A 100 2.71 4.41 6.10
C ARG A 100 3.93 3.49 6.21
N ALA A 101 4.54 3.14 5.07
CA ALA A 101 5.73 2.29 5.06
C ALA A 101 6.93 2.99 5.72
N ARG A 102 7.11 4.30 5.48
CA ARG A 102 8.14 5.12 6.15
C ARG A 102 7.91 5.17 7.65
N ALA A 103 6.73 5.57 8.08
CA ALA A 103 6.38 5.66 9.49
C ALA A 103 6.56 4.32 10.21
N HIS A 104 6.17 3.20 9.57
CA HIS A 104 6.39 1.87 10.11
C HIS A 104 7.88 1.56 10.28
N ARG A 105 8.68 1.81 9.25
CA ARG A 105 10.13 1.59 9.30
C ARG A 105 10.78 2.44 10.40
N GLU A 106 10.43 3.73 10.49
CA GLU A 106 10.99 4.64 11.47
C GLU A 106 10.63 4.22 12.91
N ALA A 107 9.37 3.85 13.14
CA ALA A 107 8.91 3.35 14.44
C ALA A 107 9.56 2.01 14.85
N HIS A 108 10.14 1.27 13.90
CA HIS A 108 10.79 -0.01 14.10
C HIS A 108 12.30 0.06 13.76
N THR A 109 12.92 1.24 13.88
CA THR A 109 14.35 1.41 13.73
C THR A 109 14.90 2.02 15.05
N TYR A 110 15.75 1.26 15.70
CA TYR A 110 16.33 1.59 17.01
C TYR A 110 17.81 1.90 16.86
N VAL A 111 18.42 2.44 17.90
CA VAL A 111 19.86 2.69 18.01
C VAL A 111 20.36 1.91 19.22
N ALA A 112 21.52 1.27 19.09
CA ALA A 112 22.26 0.67 20.20
C ALA A 112 23.73 1.08 20.16
N THR A 113 24.27 1.44 21.30
CA THR A 113 25.67 1.85 21.46
C THR A 113 26.49 0.86 22.27
N ASP A 114 25.84 -0.09 22.94
CA ASP A 114 26.47 -1.20 23.64
C ASP A 114 25.78 -2.55 23.30
N TYR A 115 26.48 -3.65 23.63
CA TYR A 115 26.08 -4.98 23.19
C TYR A 115 24.87 -5.52 23.96
N GLU A 116 24.70 -5.18 25.24
CA GLU A 116 23.56 -5.67 26.02
C GLU A 116 22.27 -4.97 25.60
N GLU A 117 22.32 -3.65 25.35
CA GLU A 117 21.21 -2.91 24.76
C GLU A 117 20.84 -3.47 23.39
N PHE A 118 21.84 -3.74 22.54
CA PHE A 118 21.63 -4.35 21.21
C PHE A 118 20.89 -5.68 21.32
N LYS A 119 21.33 -6.58 22.21
CA LYS A 119 20.69 -7.87 22.41
C LYS A 119 19.25 -7.74 22.93
N ASP A 120 19.04 -6.81 23.90
CA ASP A 120 17.69 -6.55 24.41
C ASP A 120 16.74 -6.09 23.32
N ILE A 121 17.17 -5.15 22.48
CA ILE A 121 16.35 -4.66 21.38
C ILE A 121 16.02 -5.79 20.40
N ILE A 122 17.02 -6.55 19.95
CA ILE A 122 16.81 -7.62 18.96
C ILE A 122 15.85 -8.68 19.50
N ASN A 123 15.94 -9.04 20.78
CA ASN A 123 15.11 -10.07 21.37
C ASN A 123 13.68 -9.61 21.67
N ASN A 124 13.47 -8.35 21.99
CA ASN A 124 12.20 -7.86 22.52
C ASN A 124 11.46 -6.87 21.58
N LYS A 125 12.12 -6.30 20.57
CA LYS A 125 11.54 -5.27 19.71
C LYS A 125 11.75 -5.64 18.22
N PRO A 126 10.69 -6.02 17.47
CA PRO A 126 10.85 -6.36 16.07
C PRO A 126 11.25 -5.13 15.25
N GLY A 127 12.29 -5.25 14.41
CA GLY A 127 12.72 -4.14 13.59
C GLY A 127 14.19 -4.17 13.19
N PHE A 128 14.74 -3.01 12.95
CA PHE A 128 16.15 -2.79 12.64
C PHE A 128 16.87 -2.11 13.81
N VAL A 129 18.15 -2.44 13.99
CA VAL A 129 19.01 -1.73 14.92
C VAL A 129 20.17 -1.11 14.16
N LYS A 130 20.35 0.20 14.31
CA LYS A 130 21.54 0.93 13.88
C LYS A 130 22.59 0.79 14.98
N ALA A 131 23.78 0.33 14.62
CA ALA A 131 24.90 0.17 15.55
C ALA A 131 26.22 0.34 14.83
N MET A 132 27.27 0.75 15.53
CA MET A 132 28.61 0.85 14.95
C MET A 132 29.24 -0.55 14.85
N TRP A 133 29.92 -0.80 13.74
CA TRP A 133 30.59 -2.05 13.45
C TRP A 133 32.06 -1.82 13.03
N CYS A 134 32.97 -2.63 13.58
CA CYS A 134 34.41 -2.52 13.33
C CYS A 134 34.87 -3.07 11.98
N GLY A 135 33.98 -3.72 11.21
CA GLY A 135 34.34 -4.37 9.96
C GLY A 135 34.87 -5.81 10.13
N ASP A 136 35.02 -6.30 11.36
CA ASP A 136 35.51 -7.65 11.63
C ASP A 136 34.36 -8.68 11.52
N ARG A 137 34.58 -9.71 10.74
CA ARG A 137 33.64 -10.82 10.56
C ARG A 137 33.38 -11.58 11.87
N ALA A 138 34.36 -11.66 12.77
CA ALA A 138 34.16 -12.33 14.04
C ALA A 138 33.07 -11.67 14.92
N CYS A 139 32.93 -10.33 14.85
CA CYS A 139 31.84 -9.62 15.51
C CYS A 139 30.48 -9.93 14.89
N GLU A 140 30.39 -10.03 13.56
CA GLU A 140 29.16 -10.40 12.87
C GLU A 140 28.74 -11.86 13.18
N ASP A 141 29.68 -12.77 13.15
CA ASP A 141 29.45 -14.19 13.48
C ASP A 141 28.97 -14.35 14.93
N LYS A 142 29.56 -13.60 15.88
CA LYS A 142 29.14 -13.58 17.29
C LYS A 142 27.71 -13.02 17.46
N ILE A 143 27.36 -11.92 16.82
CA ILE A 143 26.01 -11.38 16.83
C ILE A 143 24.98 -12.39 16.31
N LYS A 144 25.33 -13.07 15.21
CA LYS A 144 24.48 -14.12 14.64
C LYS A 144 24.30 -15.30 15.57
N GLU A 145 25.36 -15.73 16.27
CA GLU A 145 25.33 -16.83 17.23
C GLU A 145 24.49 -16.46 18.46
N ASP A 146 24.70 -15.27 19.04
CA ASP A 146 24.07 -14.86 20.28
C ASP A 146 22.58 -14.51 20.14
N VAL A 147 22.18 -13.80 19.07
CA VAL A 147 20.83 -13.23 18.92
C VAL A 147 20.16 -13.49 17.56
N GLN A 148 20.73 -14.30 16.71
CA GLN A 148 20.23 -14.64 15.37
C GLN A 148 20.04 -13.41 14.46
N ALA A 149 20.65 -12.28 14.78
CA ALA A 149 20.63 -11.09 13.94
C ALA A 149 21.68 -11.17 12.82
N THR A 150 21.43 -10.48 11.73
CA THR A 150 22.35 -10.39 10.59
C THR A 150 22.46 -8.95 10.11
N SER A 151 23.64 -8.53 9.67
CA SER A 151 23.83 -7.26 8.98
C SER A 151 22.95 -7.16 7.72
N ARG A 152 22.40 -6.00 7.44
CA ARG A 152 21.52 -5.76 6.29
C ARG A 152 22.14 -4.81 5.27
N CYS A 153 22.57 -3.67 5.72
CA CYS A 153 23.23 -2.68 4.86
C CYS A 153 24.06 -1.69 5.69
N MET A 154 24.96 -1.05 5.01
CA MET A 154 25.63 0.17 5.47
C MET A 154 25.07 1.33 4.64
N PRO A 155 24.32 2.27 5.26
CA PRO A 155 23.79 3.43 4.55
C PRO A 155 24.89 4.28 3.92
N PHE A 156 24.61 4.96 2.80
CA PHE A 156 25.57 5.90 2.21
C PHE A 156 25.85 7.09 3.13
N GLU A 157 24.82 7.58 3.81
CA GLU A 157 24.92 8.59 4.86
C GLU A 157 24.88 7.88 6.20
N GLN A 158 25.94 8.00 7.00
CA GLN A 158 26.05 7.31 8.29
C GLN A 158 26.18 8.31 9.41
N GLU A 159 25.38 8.10 10.45
CA GLU A 159 25.53 8.81 11.72
C GLU A 159 26.63 8.17 12.55
N HIS A 160 27.50 8.98 13.16
CA HIS A 160 28.46 8.50 14.13
C HIS A 160 27.76 8.28 15.48
N LEU A 161 27.47 7.03 15.80
CA LEU A 161 26.69 6.64 16.97
C LEU A 161 27.59 6.34 18.20
N SER A 162 28.83 5.84 17.96
CA SER A 162 29.77 5.45 18.99
C SER A 162 31.17 5.33 18.40
N ASP A 163 32.21 5.54 19.22
CA ASP A 163 33.61 5.35 18.84
C ASP A 163 34.05 3.89 18.85
N VAL A 164 33.21 3.00 19.36
CA VAL A 164 33.48 1.57 19.49
C VAL A 164 32.46 0.71 18.76
N CYS A 165 32.88 -0.50 18.39
CA CYS A 165 32.01 -1.51 17.87
C CYS A 165 30.93 -1.88 18.91
N VAL A 166 29.71 -2.15 18.45
CA VAL A 166 28.62 -2.56 19.34
C VAL A 166 28.88 -3.91 20.01
N CYS A 167 29.69 -4.77 19.39
CA CYS A 167 30.12 -6.06 19.89
C CYS A 167 31.50 -5.92 20.65
#